data_bbb7d6076e3719adc3670647f2642f1e
#
_entry.id   bbb7d6076e3719adc3670647f2642f1e
#
_cell.length_a   1.000
_cell.length_b   1.000
_cell.length_c   1.000
_cell.angle_alpha   90.00
_cell.angle_beta   90.00
_cell.angle_gamma   90.00
#
_symmetry.space_group_name_H-M   'P 1'
#
loop_
_entity.id
_entity.type
_entity.pdbx_description
1 polymer ?
#
loop_
_entity_poly.entity_id
_entity_poly.type
_entity_poly.pdbx_seq_one_letter_code
_entity_poly.pdbx_strand_id
1 'polypeptide(L)'
;QNFIISLIPPIIMKLYQKYKLSNTIKNSFEYEINFFNRTSFISRALHKFDLENCKYLEIGVCTNEVFNSIPLLTKNKIGVDPVSGGTHRMTSDNFFKKNSEKFDVIFIDGLHLYEQCQKDCINALDSLNDNGIIIFHDMLPRNYLEENVPPKQKTWSGDVWKVAVEIANSNDLDFIIANIDRGVGILKPKKNYNYKIMNELKTMDFNDFYDLFYNKLPIVDAESALKFIDN
;
A
#
# COMPACT_ATOMS: atom_id res chain seq x y z
N GLN A 1 -32.46 5.34 -21.81
CA GLN A 1 -31.55 4.18 -21.66
C GLN A 1 -31.71 3.43 -20.31
N ASN A 2 -32.20 4.05 -19.24
CA ASN A 2 -32.32 3.40 -17.92
C ASN A 2 -33.54 2.48 -17.76
N PHE A 3 -34.52 2.54 -18.62
CA PHE A 3 -35.75 1.75 -18.48
C PHE A 3 -35.61 0.29 -18.97
N ILE A 4 -34.72 0.02 -19.90
CA ILE A 4 -34.49 -1.33 -20.46
C ILE A 4 -33.69 -2.21 -19.51
N ILE A 5 -32.83 -1.60 -18.67
CA ILE A 5 -31.96 -2.32 -17.73
C ILE A 5 -32.75 -2.99 -16.60
N SER A 6 -33.92 -2.43 -16.22
CA SER A 6 -34.76 -2.98 -15.15
C SER A 6 -35.53 -4.27 -15.56
N LEU A 7 -35.57 -4.60 -16.84
CA LEU A 7 -36.23 -5.79 -17.37
C LEU A 7 -35.31 -6.99 -17.59
N ILE A 8 -34.00 -6.82 -17.41
CA ILE A 8 -33.02 -7.90 -17.58
C ILE A 8 -32.94 -8.72 -16.30
N PRO A 9 -33.15 -10.05 -16.33
CA PRO A 9 -32.98 -10.89 -15.14
C PRO A 9 -31.60 -10.71 -14.54
N PRO A 10 -31.48 -10.68 -13.18
CA PRO A 10 -30.20 -10.45 -12.49
C PRO A 10 -29.05 -11.39 -12.89
N ILE A 11 -29.42 -12.62 -13.31
CA ILE A 11 -28.46 -13.62 -13.78
C ILE A 11 -27.84 -13.23 -15.13
N ILE A 12 -28.65 -12.68 -16.03
CA ILE A 12 -28.19 -12.21 -17.36
C ILE A 12 -27.31 -10.96 -17.19
N MET A 13 -27.68 -10.07 -16.27
CA MET A 13 -26.85 -8.91 -15.93
C MET A 13 -25.49 -9.34 -15.37
N LYS A 14 -25.46 -10.35 -14.49
CA LYS A 14 -24.19 -10.90 -13.97
C LYS A 14 -23.34 -11.53 -15.08
N LEU A 15 -23.96 -12.29 -15.99
CA LEU A 15 -23.26 -12.89 -17.13
C LEU A 15 -22.74 -11.84 -18.12
N TYR A 16 -23.55 -10.81 -18.40
CA TYR A 16 -23.14 -9.68 -19.23
C TYR A 16 -22.02 -8.87 -18.60
N GLN A 17 -22.11 -8.60 -17.31
CA GLN A 17 -21.04 -7.94 -16.56
C GLN A 17 -19.75 -8.77 -16.58
N LYS A 18 -19.87 -10.09 -16.34
CA LYS A 18 -18.71 -11.00 -16.39
C LYS A 18 -18.10 -11.05 -17.79
N TYR A 19 -18.91 -11.10 -18.83
CA TYR A 19 -18.45 -11.07 -20.23
C TYR A 19 -17.80 -9.73 -20.59
N LYS A 20 -18.41 -8.61 -20.21
CA LYS A 20 -17.86 -7.27 -20.43
C LYS A 20 -16.54 -7.08 -19.67
N LEU A 21 -16.45 -7.59 -18.44
CA LEU A 21 -15.25 -7.56 -17.61
C LEU A 21 -14.11 -8.38 -18.25
N SER A 22 -14.40 -9.61 -18.72
CA SER A 22 -13.39 -10.46 -19.36
C SER A 22 -12.83 -9.86 -20.65
N ASN A 23 -13.65 -9.09 -21.38
CA ASN A 23 -13.21 -8.41 -22.60
C ASN A 23 -12.52 -7.06 -22.34
N THR A 24 -12.65 -6.51 -21.14
CA THR A 24 -12.02 -5.24 -20.74
C THR A 24 -10.65 -5.47 -20.08
N ILE A 25 -10.46 -6.63 -19.45
CA ILE A 25 -9.16 -6.99 -18.84
C ILE A 25 -8.26 -7.54 -19.94
N LYS A 26 -7.42 -6.68 -20.50
CA LYS A 26 -6.42 -7.08 -21.49
C LYS A 26 -5.19 -7.70 -20.85
N ASN A 27 -4.79 -7.18 -19.70
CA ASN A 27 -3.60 -7.57 -18.96
C ASN A 27 -3.97 -7.91 -17.52
N SER A 28 -3.39 -8.94 -16.97
CA SER A 28 -3.50 -9.33 -15.56
C SER A 28 -2.34 -10.22 -15.15
N PHE A 29 -2.07 -10.30 -13.87
CA PHE A 29 -1.15 -11.28 -13.28
C PHE A 29 -1.73 -11.82 -11.98
N GLU A 30 -1.17 -12.92 -11.48
CA GLU A 30 -1.59 -13.53 -10.23
C GLU A 30 -0.49 -13.35 -9.16
N TYR A 31 -0.92 -13.28 -7.91
CA TYR A 31 0.02 -13.27 -6.79
C TYR A 31 0.55 -14.67 -6.53
N GLU A 32 1.70 -14.73 -5.87
CA GLU A 32 2.15 -15.99 -5.29
C GLU A 32 1.14 -16.50 -4.27
N ILE A 33 0.88 -17.82 -4.28
CA ILE A 33 0.15 -18.49 -3.22
C ILE A 33 1.12 -18.65 -2.04
N ASN A 34 0.90 -17.87 -0.99
CA ASN A 34 1.77 -17.88 0.18
C ASN A 34 0.95 -17.77 1.47
N PHE A 35 1.53 -18.28 2.58
CA PHE A 35 0.96 -18.10 3.93
C PHE A 35 1.32 -16.75 4.55
N PHE A 36 2.25 -16.02 3.96
CA PHE A 36 2.63 -14.67 4.41
C PHE A 36 1.63 -13.62 3.91
N ASN A 37 1.48 -12.58 4.71
CA ASN A 37 0.70 -11.38 4.38
C ASN A 37 1.40 -10.13 4.93
N ARG A 38 0.80 -8.96 4.76
CA ARG A 38 1.34 -7.68 5.27
C ARG A 38 1.75 -7.74 6.73
N THR A 39 0.97 -8.40 7.59
CA THR A 39 1.27 -8.52 9.02
C THR A 39 2.58 -9.29 9.29
N SER A 40 2.90 -10.27 8.45
CA SER A 40 4.14 -11.03 8.57
C SER A 40 5.37 -10.13 8.37
N PHE A 41 5.33 -9.23 7.40
CA PHE A 41 6.42 -8.28 7.13
C PHE A 41 6.52 -7.20 8.20
N ILE A 42 5.36 -6.68 8.67
CA ILE A 42 5.33 -5.71 9.77
C ILE A 42 5.96 -6.34 11.03
N SER A 43 5.51 -7.54 11.40
CA SER A 43 6.06 -8.26 12.55
C SER A 43 7.56 -8.52 12.42
N ARG A 44 8.03 -8.90 11.21
CA ARG A 44 9.46 -9.09 10.95
C ARG A 44 10.25 -7.80 11.10
N ALA A 45 9.74 -6.70 10.59
CA ALA A 45 10.36 -5.38 10.72
C ALA A 45 10.49 -4.95 12.18
N LEU A 46 9.42 -5.13 12.98
CA LEU A 46 9.44 -4.80 14.41
C LEU A 46 10.48 -5.59 15.20
N HIS A 47 10.73 -6.86 14.83
CA HIS A 47 11.73 -7.70 15.51
C HIS A 47 13.19 -7.26 15.27
N LYS A 48 13.45 -6.27 14.42
CA LYS A 48 14.77 -5.62 14.29
C LYS A 48 15.05 -4.62 15.43
N PHE A 49 14.03 -4.22 16.16
CA PHE A 49 14.09 -3.22 17.21
C PHE A 49 13.85 -3.84 18.59
N ASP A 50 14.21 -3.11 19.62
CA ASP A 50 13.82 -3.44 20.99
C ASP A 50 12.30 -3.24 21.16
N LEU A 51 11.55 -4.32 21.24
CA LEU A 51 10.09 -4.29 21.31
C LEU A 51 9.52 -3.52 22.51
N GLU A 52 10.31 -3.35 23.60
CA GLU A 52 9.85 -2.57 24.75
C GLU A 52 9.82 -1.07 24.45
N ASN A 53 10.70 -0.60 23.57
CA ASN A 53 10.87 0.81 23.21
C ASN A 53 10.49 1.12 21.76
N CYS A 54 10.31 0.11 20.91
CA CYS A 54 9.94 0.26 19.51
C CYS A 54 8.61 1.00 19.35
N LYS A 55 8.57 1.98 18.46
CA LYS A 55 7.38 2.78 18.13
C LYS A 55 6.84 2.42 16.74
N TYR A 56 5.54 2.17 16.69
CA TYR A 56 4.81 1.81 15.47
C TYR A 56 3.72 2.82 15.14
N LEU A 57 3.63 3.17 13.86
CA LEU A 57 2.55 4.00 13.30
C LEU A 57 1.82 3.22 12.20
N GLU A 58 0.48 3.24 12.23
CA GLU A 58 -0.37 2.72 11.16
C GLU A 58 -1.27 3.82 10.61
N ILE A 59 -1.20 4.06 9.31
CA ILE A 59 -2.07 4.97 8.56
C ILE A 59 -3.10 4.15 7.81
N GLY A 60 -4.41 4.32 8.13
CA GLY A 60 -5.48 3.52 7.57
C GLY A 60 -5.74 2.23 8.36
N VAL A 61 -6.36 2.36 9.53
CA VAL A 61 -6.54 1.22 10.45
C VAL A 61 -7.81 0.43 10.17
N CYS A 62 -8.86 1.08 9.74
CA CYS A 62 -10.15 0.49 9.40
C CYS A 62 -10.75 -0.41 10.53
N THR A 63 -10.60 -1.73 10.43
CA THR A 63 -11.19 -2.70 11.37
C THR A 63 -10.34 -3.01 12.61
N ASN A 64 -9.16 -2.44 12.76
CA ASN A 64 -8.14 -2.81 13.75
C ASN A 64 -7.53 -4.22 13.59
N GLU A 65 -7.77 -4.91 12.51
CA GLU A 65 -7.28 -6.28 12.34
C GLU A 65 -5.75 -6.33 12.39
N VAL A 66 -5.08 -5.52 11.57
CA VAL A 66 -3.62 -5.40 11.58
C VAL A 66 -3.15 -4.76 12.88
N PHE A 67 -3.72 -3.61 13.26
CA PHE A 67 -3.32 -2.85 14.44
C PHE A 67 -3.32 -3.68 15.73
N ASN A 68 -4.34 -4.51 15.93
CA ASN A 68 -4.45 -5.37 17.13
C ASN A 68 -3.48 -6.56 17.09
N SER A 69 -3.07 -7.02 15.92
CA SER A 69 -2.11 -8.12 15.75
C SER A 69 -0.67 -7.72 16.05
N ILE A 70 -0.37 -6.41 16.09
CA ILE A 70 0.98 -5.89 16.35
C ILE A 70 1.36 -6.14 17.81
N PRO A 71 2.46 -6.91 18.07
CA PRO A 71 2.84 -7.36 19.41
C PRO A 71 3.60 -6.30 20.22
N LEU A 72 3.08 -5.06 20.23
CA LEU A 72 3.64 -3.96 21.00
C LEU A 72 2.65 -3.52 22.09
N LEU A 73 3.20 -2.92 23.14
CA LEU A 73 2.36 -2.25 24.15
C LEU A 73 1.55 -1.11 23.51
N THR A 74 0.32 -0.92 23.98
CA THR A 74 -0.59 0.12 23.43
C THR A 74 0.03 1.52 23.42
N LYS A 75 0.86 1.84 24.42
CA LYS A 75 1.57 3.14 24.49
C LYS A 75 2.62 3.34 23.39
N ASN A 76 3.04 2.26 22.75
CA ASN A 76 4.11 2.26 21.72
C ASN A 76 3.56 2.18 20.30
N LYS A 77 2.24 2.14 20.12
CA LYS A 77 1.62 2.08 18.80
C LYS A 77 0.53 3.13 18.62
N ILE A 78 0.60 3.82 17.50
CA ILE A 78 -0.38 4.81 17.05
C ILE A 78 -1.05 4.31 15.79
N GLY A 79 -2.38 4.36 15.76
CA GLY A 79 -3.17 4.07 14.57
C GLY A 79 -4.01 5.29 14.21
N VAL A 80 -3.96 5.71 12.96
CA VAL A 80 -4.64 6.90 12.44
C VAL A 80 -5.65 6.51 11.39
N ASP A 81 -6.92 6.84 11.61
CA ASP A 81 -8.00 6.60 10.65
C ASP A 81 -9.12 7.63 10.85
N PRO A 82 -9.64 8.29 9.78
CA PRO A 82 -10.69 9.29 9.92
C PRO A 82 -12.07 8.70 10.23
N VAL A 83 -12.28 7.42 9.92
CA VAL A 83 -13.61 6.78 9.96
C VAL A 83 -13.74 5.78 11.10
N SER A 84 -12.78 4.83 11.23
CA SER A 84 -12.90 3.74 12.20
C SER A 84 -11.53 3.20 12.64
N GLY A 85 -11.50 2.52 13.78
CA GLY A 85 -10.26 1.92 14.33
C GLY A 85 -9.22 2.93 14.81
N GLY A 86 -8.07 2.40 15.19
CA GLY A 86 -6.92 3.21 15.63
C GLY A 86 -7.09 3.94 16.94
N THR A 87 -6.11 4.77 17.23
CA THR A 87 -6.05 5.61 18.45
C THR A 87 -6.36 7.09 18.14
N HIS A 88 -6.24 7.51 16.88
CA HIS A 88 -6.42 8.89 16.43
C HIS A 88 -7.47 8.97 15.33
N ARG A 89 -8.64 9.55 15.67
CA ARG A 89 -9.76 9.76 14.74
C ARG A 89 -9.56 11.03 13.93
N MET A 90 -8.70 10.97 12.90
CA MET A 90 -8.38 12.09 12.01
C MET A 90 -7.74 11.60 10.70
N THR A 91 -7.62 12.50 9.72
CA THR A 91 -6.85 12.21 8.50
C THR A 91 -5.36 12.14 8.80
N SER A 92 -4.60 11.43 7.96
CA SER A 92 -3.14 11.39 8.03
C SER A 92 -2.52 12.78 7.92
N ASP A 93 -3.03 13.66 7.05
CA ASP A 93 -2.58 15.06 6.93
C ASP A 93 -2.68 15.80 8.27
N ASN A 94 -3.82 15.66 8.96
CA ASN A 94 -4.03 16.31 10.26
C ASN A 94 -3.16 15.71 11.37
N PHE A 95 -2.88 14.42 11.30
CA PHE A 95 -1.99 13.74 12.22
C PHE A 95 -0.56 14.23 12.03
N PHE A 96 0.01 14.11 10.83
CA PHE A 96 1.39 14.52 10.56
C PHE A 96 1.65 16.00 10.82
N LYS A 97 0.66 16.87 10.55
CA LYS A 97 0.76 18.32 10.89
C LYS A 97 0.97 18.59 12.39
N LYS A 98 0.47 17.70 13.26
CA LYS A 98 0.55 17.85 14.73
C LYS A 98 1.60 16.94 15.36
N ASN A 99 2.05 15.94 14.63
CA ASN A 99 2.97 14.94 15.13
C ASN A 99 4.39 15.49 15.28
N SER A 100 5.00 15.21 16.41
CA SER A 100 6.43 15.47 16.67
C SER A 100 7.22 14.19 17.02
N GLU A 101 6.53 13.04 17.03
CA GLU A 101 7.14 11.76 17.34
C GLU A 101 7.79 11.14 16.10
N LYS A 102 8.79 10.31 16.35
CA LYS A 102 9.43 9.45 15.36
C LYS A 102 9.07 8.00 15.62
N PHE A 103 9.06 7.20 14.55
CA PHE A 103 8.65 5.80 14.57
C PHE A 103 9.73 4.90 13.98
N ASP A 104 9.81 3.67 14.46
CA ASP A 104 10.75 2.67 13.96
C ASP A 104 10.16 1.87 12.80
N VAL A 105 8.85 1.63 12.85
CA VAL A 105 8.11 0.99 11.76
C VAL A 105 6.83 1.80 11.49
N ILE A 106 6.62 2.17 10.23
CA ILE A 106 5.41 2.85 9.76
C ILE A 106 4.73 1.96 8.72
N PHE A 107 3.44 1.69 8.89
CA PHE A 107 2.62 0.99 7.91
C PHE A 107 1.61 1.95 7.27
N ILE A 108 1.56 1.97 5.93
CA ILE A 108 0.67 2.84 5.14
C ILE A 108 -0.29 1.96 4.35
N ASP A 109 -1.56 1.99 4.75
CA ASP A 109 -2.71 1.30 4.12
C ASP A 109 -3.95 2.21 4.19
N GLY A 110 -3.76 3.50 3.88
CA GLY A 110 -4.76 4.55 4.04
C GLY A 110 -5.70 4.70 2.84
N LEU A 111 -5.87 5.92 2.37
CA LEU A 111 -6.66 6.18 1.17
C LEU A 111 -5.89 5.71 -0.07
N HIS A 112 -6.51 4.82 -0.83
CA HIS A 112 -5.88 4.20 -2.00
C HIS A 112 -5.88 5.13 -3.22
N LEU A 113 -5.44 6.35 -3.02
CA LEU A 113 -5.23 7.36 -4.06
C LEU A 113 -3.76 7.76 -4.10
N TYR A 114 -3.21 7.82 -5.30
CA TYR A 114 -1.81 8.18 -5.54
C TYR A 114 -1.37 9.42 -4.78
N GLU A 115 -2.10 10.53 -4.94
CA GLU A 115 -1.69 11.81 -4.32
C GLU A 115 -1.70 11.78 -2.79
N GLN A 116 -2.62 11.00 -2.17
CA GLN A 116 -2.63 10.87 -0.72
C GLN A 116 -1.53 9.91 -0.24
N CYS A 117 -1.36 8.78 -0.90
CA CYS A 117 -0.28 7.84 -0.55
C CYS A 117 1.11 8.48 -0.72
N GLN A 118 1.30 9.35 -1.74
CA GLN A 118 2.53 10.11 -1.93
C GLN A 118 2.81 11.05 -0.75
N LYS A 119 1.80 11.80 -0.30
CA LYS A 119 1.93 12.66 0.89
C LYS A 119 2.24 11.85 2.14
N ASP A 120 1.53 10.73 2.32
CA ASP A 120 1.75 9.85 3.47
C ASP A 120 3.17 9.25 3.46
N CYS A 121 3.68 8.88 2.29
CA CYS A 121 5.06 8.42 2.11
C CYS A 121 6.08 9.49 2.51
N ILE A 122 5.94 10.73 2.01
CA ILE A 122 6.86 11.83 2.31
C ILE A 122 6.81 12.18 3.81
N ASN A 123 5.63 12.30 4.40
CA ASN A 123 5.46 12.56 5.82
C ASN A 123 6.00 11.41 6.70
N ALA A 124 5.84 10.17 6.25
CA ALA A 124 6.39 9.00 6.93
C ALA A 124 7.93 9.00 6.92
N LEU A 125 8.55 9.32 5.79
CA LEU A 125 10.00 9.50 5.70
C LEU A 125 10.51 10.55 6.70
N ASP A 126 9.80 11.68 6.81
CA ASP A 126 10.12 12.73 7.77
C ASP A 126 9.87 12.33 9.23
N SER A 127 9.00 11.35 9.47
CA SER A 127 8.62 10.86 10.81
C SER A 127 9.33 9.56 11.20
N LEU A 128 10.26 9.06 10.39
CA LEU A 128 10.96 7.81 10.62
C LEU A 128 12.19 8.02 11.50
N ASN A 129 12.49 7.09 12.41
CA ASN A 129 13.74 6.99 13.11
C ASN A 129 14.89 6.53 12.18
N ASP A 130 16.14 6.74 12.60
CA ASP A 130 17.30 6.17 11.92
C ASP A 130 17.16 4.63 11.83
N ASN A 131 17.44 4.07 10.66
CA ASN A 131 17.25 2.64 10.33
C ASN A 131 15.80 2.13 10.43
N GLY A 132 14.83 3.02 10.49
CA GLY A 132 13.42 2.66 10.47
C GLY A 132 12.97 2.10 9.12
N ILE A 133 11.81 1.46 9.12
CA ILE A 133 11.25 0.76 7.95
C ILE A 133 9.83 1.27 7.69
N ILE A 134 9.53 1.63 6.44
CA ILE A 134 8.16 1.92 6.00
C ILE A 134 7.65 0.75 5.20
N ILE A 135 6.44 0.30 5.52
CA ILE A 135 5.75 -0.79 4.82
C ILE A 135 4.48 -0.23 4.19
N PHE A 136 4.23 -0.58 2.95
CA PHE A 136 3.06 -0.15 2.18
C PHE A 136 2.20 -1.35 1.81
N HIS A 137 0.92 -1.10 1.63
CA HIS A 137 0.00 -2.05 1.05
C HIS A 137 -0.49 -1.58 -0.33
N ASP A 138 -1.13 -2.49 -1.09
CA ASP A 138 -1.79 -2.24 -2.36
C ASP A 138 -0.90 -1.70 -3.50
N MET A 139 0.40 -1.99 -3.48
CA MET A 139 1.35 -1.48 -4.48
C MET A 139 1.33 -2.21 -5.83
N LEU A 140 0.62 -3.34 -5.94
CA LEU A 140 0.51 -4.14 -7.17
C LEU A 140 -0.95 -4.44 -7.49
N PRO A 141 -1.70 -3.56 -8.17
CA PRO A 141 -3.01 -3.90 -8.70
C PRO A 141 -2.85 -4.98 -9.78
N ARG A 142 -3.62 -6.09 -9.69
CA ARG A 142 -3.52 -7.22 -10.64
C ARG A 142 -4.11 -6.92 -12.01
N ASN A 143 -4.99 -5.95 -12.06
CA ASN A 143 -5.70 -5.59 -13.28
C ASN A 143 -6.33 -4.19 -13.16
N TYR A 144 -6.77 -3.65 -14.29
CA TYR A 144 -7.43 -2.36 -14.39
C TYR A 144 -8.58 -2.13 -13.39
N LEU A 145 -9.34 -3.17 -13.02
CA LEU A 145 -10.47 -3.00 -12.10
C LEU A 145 -10.05 -2.80 -10.65
N GLU A 146 -8.93 -3.40 -10.26
CA GLU A 146 -8.34 -3.17 -8.94
C GLU A 146 -7.69 -1.78 -8.84
N GLU A 147 -7.15 -1.29 -9.94
CA GLU A 147 -6.47 0.01 -10.01
C GLU A 147 -7.45 1.19 -10.11
N ASN A 148 -8.57 1.00 -10.79
CA ASN A 148 -9.38 2.10 -11.26
C ASN A 148 -9.88 3.07 -10.16
N VAL A 149 -9.68 4.35 -10.38
CA VAL A 149 -10.19 5.45 -9.55
C VAL A 149 -11.30 6.18 -10.32
N PRO A 150 -12.53 6.31 -9.79
CA PRO A 150 -13.04 5.75 -8.53
C PRO A 150 -13.22 4.22 -8.59
N PRO A 151 -13.33 3.53 -7.42
CA PRO A 151 -13.41 2.08 -7.35
C PRO A 151 -14.62 1.52 -8.12
N LYS A 152 -14.40 0.44 -8.87
CA LYS A 152 -15.44 -0.28 -9.64
C LYS A 152 -15.79 -1.65 -9.06
N GLN A 153 -15.04 -2.10 -8.05
CA GLN A 153 -15.26 -3.38 -7.37
C GLN A 153 -14.85 -3.29 -5.89
N LYS A 154 -15.17 -4.34 -5.11
CA LYS A 154 -14.87 -4.36 -3.68
C LYS A 154 -13.37 -4.54 -3.38
N THR A 155 -12.70 -5.41 -4.15
CA THR A 155 -11.24 -5.57 -4.08
C THR A 155 -10.62 -4.44 -4.89
N TRP A 156 -10.06 -3.46 -4.20
CA TRP A 156 -9.58 -2.23 -4.82
C TRP A 156 -8.26 -1.79 -4.17
N SER A 157 -7.25 -1.64 -4.98
CA SER A 157 -5.93 -1.14 -4.59
C SER A 157 -5.75 0.34 -4.91
N GLY A 158 -6.58 0.87 -5.81
CA GLY A 158 -6.40 2.21 -6.33
C GLY A 158 -5.12 2.36 -7.15
N ASP A 159 -4.67 3.57 -7.30
CA ASP A 159 -3.49 3.92 -8.10
C ASP A 159 -2.21 4.13 -7.27
N VAL A 160 -2.12 3.44 -6.12
CA VAL A 160 -0.97 3.48 -5.19
C VAL A 160 0.34 3.01 -5.82
N TRP A 161 0.28 2.14 -6.85
CA TRP A 161 1.43 1.68 -7.61
C TRP A 161 2.32 2.83 -8.13
N LYS A 162 1.76 4.00 -8.36
CA LYS A 162 2.48 5.20 -8.80
C LYS A 162 3.53 5.63 -7.77
N VAL A 163 3.20 5.50 -6.48
CA VAL A 163 4.16 5.76 -5.40
C VAL A 163 5.31 4.73 -5.42
N ALA A 164 5.01 3.46 -5.72
CA ALA A 164 6.05 2.45 -5.88
C ALA A 164 7.04 2.80 -7.01
N VAL A 165 6.53 3.34 -8.13
CA VAL A 165 7.38 3.80 -9.25
C VAL A 165 8.23 4.99 -8.81
N GLU A 166 7.69 5.96 -8.09
CA GLU A 166 8.47 7.09 -7.58
C GLU A 166 9.58 6.66 -6.64
N ILE A 167 9.28 5.77 -5.67
CA ILE A 167 10.27 5.24 -4.74
C ILE A 167 11.38 4.51 -5.50
N ALA A 168 11.01 3.62 -6.44
CA ALA A 168 11.98 2.85 -7.22
C ALA A 168 12.87 3.71 -8.14
N ASN A 169 12.43 4.93 -8.50
CA ASN A 169 13.19 5.90 -9.29
C ASN A 169 13.87 6.98 -8.42
N SER A 170 13.76 6.90 -7.11
CA SER A 170 14.38 7.80 -6.15
C SER A 170 15.81 7.33 -5.81
N ASN A 171 16.64 8.26 -5.30
CA ASN A 171 18.01 7.94 -4.92
C ASN A 171 18.07 7.62 -3.42
N ASP A 172 18.90 6.63 -3.07
CA ASP A 172 19.16 6.22 -1.68
C ASP A 172 17.91 5.82 -0.88
N LEU A 173 16.95 5.24 -1.59
CA LEU A 173 15.78 4.55 -1.05
C LEU A 173 15.89 3.06 -1.44
N ASP A 174 16.33 2.21 -0.49
CA ASP A 174 16.34 0.78 -0.70
C ASP A 174 14.90 0.27 -0.61
N PHE A 175 14.38 -0.24 -1.72
CA PHE A 175 12.97 -0.56 -1.88
C PHE A 175 12.76 -1.86 -2.62
N ILE A 176 11.80 -2.66 -2.16
CA ILE A 176 11.29 -3.85 -2.84
C ILE A 176 9.78 -3.97 -2.66
N ILE A 177 9.15 -4.82 -3.48
CA ILE A 177 7.74 -5.16 -3.38
C ILE A 177 7.61 -6.68 -3.33
N ALA A 178 7.06 -7.21 -2.24
CA ALA A 178 6.71 -8.62 -2.14
C ALA A 178 5.47 -8.90 -3.01
N ASN A 179 5.56 -9.89 -3.92
CA ASN A 179 4.48 -10.28 -4.83
C ASN A 179 3.39 -11.11 -4.15
N ILE A 180 2.88 -10.61 -3.03
CA ILE A 180 1.78 -11.20 -2.28
C ILE A 180 0.83 -10.09 -1.80
N ASP A 181 -0.37 -10.48 -1.39
CA ASP A 181 -1.32 -9.60 -0.68
C ASP A 181 -1.47 -8.21 -1.36
N ARG A 182 -1.67 -8.17 -2.67
CA ARG A 182 -1.77 -6.96 -3.52
C ARG A 182 -0.53 -6.07 -3.57
N GLY A 183 0.64 -6.66 -3.30
CA GLY A 183 1.92 -5.96 -3.29
C GLY A 183 2.21 -5.26 -1.96
N VAL A 184 3.10 -5.86 -1.19
CA VAL A 184 3.59 -5.27 0.06
C VAL A 184 4.92 -4.60 -0.22
N GLY A 185 4.93 -3.27 -0.27
CA GLY A 185 6.15 -2.47 -0.43
C GLY A 185 6.93 -2.39 0.89
N ILE A 186 8.26 -2.51 0.81
CA ILE A 186 9.16 -2.40 1.96
C ILE A 186 10.26 -1.41 1.61
N LEU A 187 10.33 -0.31 2.35
CA LEU A 187 11.23 0.81 2.12
C LEU A 187 12.16 1.03 3.31
N LYS A 188 13.46 1.10 3.03
CA LYS A 188 14.50 1.47 3.98
C LYS A 188 15.28 2.67 3.44
N PRO A 189 15.04 3.89 3.93
CA PRO A 189 15.75 5.07 3.46
C PRO A 189 17.20 5.08 4.00
N LYS A 190 18.13 5.52 3.15
CA LYS A 190 19.50 5.87 3.57
C LYS A 190 19.53 7.31 4.06
N LYS A 191 20.61 7.69 4.73
CA LYS A 191 20.74 8.97 5.44
C LYS A 191 20.52 10.22 4.56
N ASN A 192 20.86 10.16 3.28
CA ASN A 192 20.80 11.31 2.36
C ASN A 192 19.89 10.99 1.16
N TYR A 193 18.77 10.33 1.40
CA TYR A 193 17.82 10.01 0.33
C TYR A 193 17.28 11.25 -0.37
N ASN A 194 16.91 11.07 -1.63
CA ASN A 194 16.23 12.08 -2.42
C ASN A 194 15.00 11.48 -3.09
N TYR A 195 13.82 11.81 -2.57
CA TYR A 195 12.54 11.35 -3.11
C TYR A 195 12.22 12.08 -4.41
N LYS A 196 11.98 11.32 -5.48
CA LYS A 196 11.72 11.87 -6.81
C LYS A 196 10.22 11.86 -7.13
N ILE A 197 9.60 13.04 -7.14
CA ILE A 197 8.21 13.21 -7.60
C ILE A 197 8.16 13.10 -9.14
N MET A 198 7.24 12.28 -9.66
CA MET A 198 7.06 12.01 -11.08
C MET A 198 5.66 12.44 -11.54
N ASN A 199 5.49 13.72 -11.88
CA ASN A 199 4.18 14.29 -12.21
C ASN A 199 3.50 13.64 -13.43
N GLU A 200 4.26 13.04 -14.34
CA GLU A 200 3.76 12.28 -15.48
C GLU A 200 2.89 11.08 -15.09
N LEU A 201 3.09 10.51 -13.92
CA LEU A 201 2.31 9.37 -13.41
C LEU A 201 0.84 9.72 -13.15
N LYS A 202 0.51 11.01 -12.96
CA LYS A 202 -0.87 11.44 -12.64
C LYS A 202 -1.90 11.05 -13.71
N THR A 203 -1.49 11.00 -14.96
CA THR A 203 -2.35 10.69 -16.11
C THR A 203 -2.27 9.26 -16.56
N MET A 204 -1.40 8.44 -15.98
CA MET A 204 -1.19 7.05 -16.33
C MET A 204 -2.23 6.13 -15.65
N ASP A 205 -2.56 5.02 -16.33
CA ASP A 205 -3.48 4.00 -15.87
C ASP A 205 -2.80 2.63 -15.72
N PHE A 206 -3.59 1.58 -15.47
CA PHE A 206 -3.08 0.21 -15.31
C PHE A 206 -2.33 -0.32 -16.55
N ASN A 207 -2.71 0.09 -17.75
CA ASN A 207 -2.02 -0.39 -18.95
C ASN A 207 -0.61 0.22 -19.00
N ASP A 208 -0.49 1.51 -18.68
CA ASP A 208 0.82 2.17 -18.57
C ASP A 208 1.68 1.50 -17.48
N PHE A 209 1.08 1.17 -16.33
CA PHE A 209 1.76 0.43 -15.27
C PHE A 209 2.29 -0.92 -15.78
N TYR A 210 1.43 -1.72 -16.40
CA TYR A 210 1.78 -3.06 -16.88
C TYR A 210 2.85 -3.02 -17.98
N ASP A 211 2.68 -2.13 -18.96
CA ASP A 211 3.56 -2.06 -20.13
C ASP A 211 4.90 -1.38 -19.84
N LEU A 212 4.92 -0.35 -19.00
CA LEU A 212 6.09 0.49 -18.79
C LEU A 212 6.87 0.19 -17.50
N PHE A 213 6.20 -0.22 -16.44
CA PHE A 213 6.79 -0.26 -15.10
C PHE A 213 6.82 -1.64 -14.45
N TYR A 214 5.83 -2.50 -14.65
CA TYR A 214 5.71 -3.77 -13.92
C TYR A 214 7.00 -4.60 -13.93
N ASN A 215 7.63 -4.80 -15.09
CA ASN A 215 8.87 -5.55 -15.23
C ASN A 215 10.13 -4.79 -14.78
N LYS A 216 10.01 -3.52 -14.39
CA LYS A 216 11.12 -2.69 -13.91
C LYS A 216 11.09 -2.45 -12.42
N LEU A 217 9.94 -2.70 -11.78
CA LEU A 217 9.81 -2.60 -10.35
C LEU A 217 10.58 -3.74 -9.67
N PRO A 218 11.13 -3.49 -8.48
CA PRO A 218 11.88 -4.48 -7.70
C PRO A 218 10.93 -5.47 -7.00
N ILE A 219 10.19 -6.23 -7.82
CA ILE A 219 9.22 -7.22 -7.35
C ILE A 219 9.97 -8.52 -7.01
N VAL A 220 9.73 -9.04 -5.82
CA VAL A 220 10.40 -10.24 -5.29
C VAL A 220 9.39 -11.19 -4.64
N ASP A 221 9.80 -12.45 -4.43
CA ASP A 221 9.05 -13.41 -3.63
C ASP A 221 9.05 -13.06 -2.13
N ALA A 222 8.17 -13.69 -1.37
CA ALA A 222 8.00 -13.41 0.05
C ALA A 222 9.26 -13.69 0.90
N GLU A 223 10.00 -14.76 0.57
CA GLU A 223 11.24 -15.12 1.30
C GLU A 223 12.34 -14.09 1.06
N SER A 224 12.51 -13.65 -0.18
CA SER A 224 13.44 -12.58 -0.55
C SER A 224 13.09 -11.27 0.16
N ALA A 225 11.79 -10.97 0.29
CA ALA A 225 11.32 -9.80 1.02
C ALA A 225 11.64 -9.87 2.52
N LEU A 226 11.48 -11.03 3.16
CA LEU A 226 11.88 -11.21 4.56
C LEU A 226 13.40 -11.04 4.74
N LYS A 227 14.21 -11.62 3.84
CA LYS A 227 15.67 -11.43 3.86
C LYS A 227 16.07 -9.97 3.67
N PHE A 228 15.34 -9.22 2.83
CA PHE A 228 15.58 -7.79 2.65
C PHE A 228 15.32 -6.99 3.94
N ILE A 229 14.30 -7.35 4.71
CA ILE A 229 14.06 -6.73 6.02
C ILE A 229 15.24 -6.99 6.96
N ASP A 230 15.78 -8.21 6.98
CA ASP A 230 16.83 -8.64 7.90
C ASP A 230 18.18 -7.93 7.68
N ASN A 231 18.51 -7.68 6.44
CA ASN A 231 19.77 -7.01 6.04
C ASN A 231 19.72 -5.50 6.34
#